data_fd45b8636c7a03201a8f272e190b3b20
#
_entry.id   fd45b8636c7a03201a8f272e190b3b20
#
_cell.length_a   1.000
_cell.length_b   1.000
_cell.length_c   1.000
_cell.angle_alpha   90.00
_cell.angle_beta   90.00
_cell.angle_gamma   90.00
#
_symmetry.space_group_name_H-M   'P 1'
#
loop_
_entity.id
_entity.type
_entity.pdbx_description
1 polymer ?
#
loop_
_entity_poly.entity_id
_entity_poly.type
_entity_poly.pdbx_seq_one_letter_code
_entity_poly.pdbx_strand_id
1 'polypeptide(L)'
;GVHSGMSMKVARRLCPEATVIKGNAGTYIKFSDNVTEIIKESVPVFEKASVDEFYADLSGMDRFFGCYKYASEMRQRILRETGLPISFGLSQNKVVSKVATGEAKPNNQMKIDLGLEKEFLAPLHIRKLPSVGEKTYGLLSNMGVTTIQTVQELPLEMLESAFGLHGRTIWMRAQGLDNSPLVPFHERKSISTERTYGKDTTDMIKLETTLFAMAENLAYQLRRANKMTGCVSVKIRYSDFKTYTKQKRVPYTSADHVLVPLVKELFTSLYDRRMLIRLVGVNYSHIVGGHYQIDLFADDEKLLNLYQAMDRVRNRFGESSLMRASAMGAHSIGRGGNPFDGQPPILLAHRQQ
;
A
#
# COMPACT_ATOMS: atom_id res chain seq x y z
N GLY A 1 -8.66 11.57 -22.77
CA GLY A 1 -9.06 12.05 -21.46
C GLY A 1 -9.19 10.95 -20.38
N VAL A 2 -9.06 9.67 -20.77
CA VAL A 2 -9.07 8.55 -19.82
C VAL A 2 -7.73 8.47 -19.09
N HIS A 3 -7.76 8.36 -17.76
CA HIS A 3 -6.56 8.31 -16.92
C HIS A 3 -6.72 7.37 -15.73
N SER A 4 -5.61 6.99 -15.10
CA SER A 4 -5.59 6.12 -13.91
C SER A 4 -6.42 6.72 -12.76
N GLY A 5 -7.16 5.86 -12.05
CA GLY A 5 -8.04 6.27 -10.95
C GLY A 5 -9.40 6.82 -11.37
N MET A 6 -9.66 7.00 -12.68
CA MET A 6 -10.97 7.41 -13.17
C MET A 6 -12.00 6.29 -12.94
N SER A 7 -13.25 6.67 -12.61
CA SER A 7 -14.31 5.68 -12.49
C SER A 7 -14.63 5.04 -13.83
N MET A 8 -14.86 3.73 -13.88
CA MET A 8 -15.19 3.01 -15.12
C MET A 8 -16.42 3.57 -15.84
N LYS A 9 -17.38 4.13 -15.10
CA LYS A 9 -18.58 4.77 -15.68
C LYS A 9 -18.20 6.01 -16.51
N VAL A 10 -17.25 6.81 -16.01
CA VAL A 10 -16.75 8.01 -16.70
C VAL A 10 -15.86 7.59 -17.88
N ALA A 11 -14.94 6.65 -17.66
CA ALA A 11 -14.06 6.14 -18.70
C ALA A 11 -14.83 5.62 -19.91
N ARG A 12 -15.88 4.80 -19.70
CA ARG A 12 -16.75 4.30 -20.77
C ARG A 12 -17.52 5.40 -21.51
N ARG A 13 -17.80 6.52 -20.85
CA ARG A 13 -18.46 7.67 -21.50
C ARG A 13 -17.48 8.44 -22.38
N LEU A 14 -16.23 8.58 -21.93
CA LEU A 14 -15.19 9.31 -22.67
C LEU A 14 -14.63 8.49 -23.82
N CYS A 15 -14.59 7.16 -23.70
CA CYS A 15 -14.05 6.24 -24.71
C CYS A 15 -14.92 4.98 -24.76
N PRO A 16 -16.11 5.04 -25.43
CA PRO A 16 -17.06 3.92 -25.49
C PRO A 16 -16.48 2.67 -26.17
N GLU A 17 -15.58 2.89 -27.15
CA GLU A 17 -14.92 1.85 -27.95
C GLU A 17 -13.79 1.12 -27.21
N ALA A 18 -13.39 1.60 -26.02
CA ALA A 18 -12.28 1.00 -25.28
C ALA A 18 -12.60 -0.41 -24.80
N THR A 19 -11.69 -1.34 -25.10
CA THR A 19 -11.76 -2.70 -24.56
C THR A 19 -11.38 -2.70 -23.08
N VAL A 20 -12.27 -3.25 -22.24
CA VAL A 20 -12.05 -3.35 -20.79
C VAL A 20 -11.53 -4.73 -20.43
N ILE A 21 -10.31 -4.80 -19.96
CA ILE A 21 -9.64 -6.03 -19.54
C ILE A 21 -9.49 -6.02 -18.02
N LYS A 22 -9.86 -7.13 -17.37
CA LYS A 22 -9.65 -7.30 -15.94
C LYS A 22 -8.18 -7.65 -15.67
N GLY A 23 -7.51 -6.84 -14.84
CA GLY A 23 -6.14 -7.11 -14.43
C GLY A 23 -5.99 -8.41 -13.64
N ASN A 24 -4.82 -9.05 -13.76
CA ASN A 24 -4.44 -10.24 -13.01
C ASN A 24 -3.29 -9.87 -12.04
N ALA A 25 -3.63 -9.67 -10.78
CA ALA A 25 -2.68 -9.30 -9.74
C ALA A 25 -1.54 -10.33 -9.55
N GLY A 26 -1.85 -11.62 -9.65
CA GLY A 26 -0.83 -12.67 -9.54
C GLY A 26 0.24 -12.60 -10.64
N THR A 27 -0.17 -12.28 -11.86
CA THR A 27 0.76 -12.05 -12.97
C THR A 27 1.64 -10.83 -12.72
N TYR A 28 1.06 -9.72 -12.22
CA TYR A 28 1.84 -8.51 -11.91
C TYR A 28 2.87 -8.76 -10.82
N ILE A 29 2.52 -9.51 -9.77
CA ILE A 29 3.46 -9.90 -8.71
C ILE A 29 4.61 -10.72 -9.29
N LYS A 30 4.31 -11.74 -10.10
CA LYS A 30 5.34 -12.59 -10.72
C LYS A 30 6.36 -11.78 -11.53
N PHE A 31 5.89 -10.84 -12.34
CA PHE A 31 6.80 -9.96 -13.09
C PHE A 31 7.58 -9.01 -12.17
N SER A 32 6.93 -8.48 -11.13
CA SER A 32 7.60 -7.66 -10.11
C SER A 32 8.71 -8.44 -9.38
N ASP A 33 8.48 -9.71 -9.07
CA ASP A 33 9.47 -10.55 -8.41
C ASP A 33 10.65 -10.86 -9.33
N ASN A 34 10.41 -11.12 -10.62
CA ASN A 34 11.49 -11.28 -11.60
C ASN A 34 12.37 -10.02 -11.68
N VAL A 35 11.77 -8.83 -11.74
CA VAL A 35 12.51 -7.57 -11.70
C VAL A 35 13.27 -7.41 -10.38
N THR A 36 12.64 -7.79 -9.26
CA THR A 36 13.25 -7.71 -7.93
C THR A 36 14.52 -8.55 -7.85
N GLU A 37 14.52 -9.77 -8.37
CA GLU A 37 15.72 -10.64 -8.35
C GLU A 37 16.85 -10.04 -9.20
N ILE A 38 16.56 -9.49 -10.38
CA ILE A 38 17.59 -8.83 -11.21
C ILE A 38 18.21 -7.63 -10.47
N ILE A 39 17.39 -6.80 -9.81
CA ILE A 39 17.89 -5.66 -9.04
C ILE A 39 18.74 -6.14 -7.86
N LYS A 40 18.28 -7.15 -7.13
CA LYS A 40 18.98 -7.74 -5.98
C LYS A 40 20.35 -8.31 -6.34
N GLU A 41 20.47 -8.92 -7.51
CA GLU A 41 21.76 -9.39 -8.02
C GLU A 41 22.68 -8.24 -8.46
N SER A 42 22.11 -7.10 -8.82
CA SER A 42 22.86 -5.98 -9.40
C SER A 42 23.36 -4.98 -8.36
N VAL A 43 22.65 -4.80 -7.23
CA VAL A 43 22.99 -3.77 -6.22
C VAL A 43 22.92 -4.32 -4.80
N PRO A 44 23.82 -3.85 -3.90
CA PRO A 44 23.84 -4.34 -2.52
C PRO A 44 22.67 -3.83 -1.69
N VAL A 45 22.16 -2.64 -1.99
CA VAL A 45 21.07 -2.01 -1.23
C VAL A 45 20.02 -1.47 -2.20
N PHE A 46 18.81 -1.93 -2.03
CA PHE A 46 17.66 -1.41 -2.75
C PHE A 46 16.40 -1.40 -1.86
N GLU A 47 15.46 -0.54 -2.20
CA GLU A 47 14.14 -0.46 -1.60
C GLU A 47 13.10 -0.71 -2.67
N LYS A 48 12.23 -1.71 -2.46
CA LYS A 48 11.07 -1.95 -3.30
C LYS A 48 9.91 -1.07 -2.80
N ALA A 49 9.72 0.09 -3.40
CA ALA A 49 8.73 1.07 -2.97
C ALA A 49 7.29 0.71 -3.35
N SER A 50 7.09 -0.07 -4.43
CA SER A 50 5.80 -0.63 -4.83
C SER A 50 6.00 -1.89 -5.67
N VAL A 51 4.93 -2.43 -6.26
CA VAL A 51 4.99 -3.55 -7.20
C VAL A 51 5.82 -3.22 -8.46
N ASP A 52 5.96 -1.95 -8.80
CA ASP A 52 6.56 -1.46 -10.04
C ASP A 52 7.60 -0.33 -9.82
N GLU A 53 7.88 0.05 -8.58
CA GLU A 53 8.84 1.11 -8.26
C GLU A 53 9.92 0.61 -7.29
N PHE A 54 11.18 0.92 -7.64
CA PHE A 54 12.35 0.55 -6.85
C PHE A 54 13.29 1.75 -6.72
N TYR A 55 13.97 1.84 -5.58
CA TYR A 55 15.14 2.69 -5.40
C TYR A 55 16.35 1.80 -5.17
N ALA A 56 17.45 2.10 -5.86
CA ALA A 56 18.70 1.37 -5.75
C ALA A 56 19.83 2.34 -5.37
N ASP A 57 20.69 1.94 -4.43
CA ASP A 57 21.86 2.71 -4.07
C ASP A 57 23.03 2.29 -4.96
N LEU A 58 23.53 3.24 -5.74
CA LEU A 58 24.69 3.06 -6.61
C LEU A 58 25.95 3.75 -6.08
N SER A 59 25.94 4.19 -4.81
CA SER A 59 27.10 4.85 -4.19
C SER A 59 28.33 3.94 -4.25
N GLY A 60 29.44 4.50 -4.68
CA GLY A 60 30.69 3.76 -4.84
C GLY A 60 30.87 3.03 -6.17
N MET A 61 29.83 2.92 -6.99
CA MET A 61 29.90 2.31 -8.32
C MET A 61 30.58 3.19 -9.38
N ASP A 62 30.67 4.49 -9.12
CA ASP A 62 31.29 5.49 -9.99
C ASP A 62 32.77 5.25 -10.23
N ARG A 63 33.49 4.68 -9.25
CA ARG A 63 34.94 4.38 -9.36
C ARG A 63 35.29 3.24 -10.32
N PHE A 64 34.35 2.32 -10.55
CA PHE A 64 34.59 1.12 -11.32
C PHE A 64 33.86 1.10 -12.66
N PHE A 65 32.62 1.58 -12.71
CA PHE A 65 31.75 1.40 -13.87
C PHE A 65 31.09 2.71 -14.32
N GLY A 66 31.08 3.75 -13.48
CA GLY A 66 30.26 4.95 -13.67
C GLY A 66 28.78 4.66 -13.41
N CYS A 67 28.18 5.26 -12.39
CA CYS A 67 26.81 4.99 -11.94
C CYS A 67 25.79 5.05 -13.07
N TYR A 68 25.90 6.01 -13.99
CA TYR A 68 24.95 6.13 -15.09
C TYR A 68 25.03 4.99 -16.10
N LYS A 69 26.23 4.59 -16.47
CA LYS A 69 26.46 3.44 -17.36
C LYS A 69 25.94 2.17 -16.73
N TYR A 70 26.26 1.94 -15.45
CA TYR A 70 25.80 0.77 -14.72
C TYR A 70 24.28 0.70 -14.63
N ALA A 71 23.62 1.80 -14.28
CA ALA A 71 22.16 1.88 -14.26
C ALA A 71 21.52 1.61 -15.64
N SER A 72 22.17 2.10 -16.71
CA SER A 72 21.74 1.83 -18.09
C SER A 72 21.85 0.34 -18.48
N GLU A 73 22.94 -0.31 -18.09
CA GLU A 73 23.16 -1.73 -18.32
C GLU A 73 22.14 -2.58 -17.53
N MET A 74 21.88 -2.23 -16.26
CA MET A 74 20.85 -2.87 -15.43
C MET A 74 19.46 -2.71 -16.06
N ARG A 75 19.10 -1.51 -16.55
CA ARG A 75 17.85 -1.27 -17.28
C ARG A 75 17.72 -2.15 -18.51
N GLN A 76 18.79 -2.26 -19.32
CA GLN A 76 18.81 -3.11 -20.52
C GLN A 76 18.69 -4.58 -20.17
N ARG A 77 19.32 -5.02 -19.06
CA ARG A 77 19.19 -6.38 -18.54
C ARG A 77 17.74 -6.69 -18.17
N ILE A 78 17.07 -5.80 -17.43
CA ILE A 78 15.66 -5.97 -17.06
C ILE A 78 14.79 -6.08 -18.32
N LEU A 79 14.96 -5.18 -19.28
CA LEU A 79 14.22 -5.23 -20.55
C LEU A 79 14.42 -6.55 -21.31
N ARG A 80 15.67 -7.02 -21.39
CA ARG A 80 16.02 -8.26 -22.10
C ARG A 80 15.46 -9.51 -21.43
N GLU A 81 15.55 -9.59 -20.10
CA GLU A 81 15.18 -10.79 -19.35
C GLU A 81 13.67 -10.87 -19.03
N THR A 82 12.99 -9.73 -18.90
CA THR A 82 11.57 -9.69 -18.53
C THR A 82 10.64 -9.25 -19.65
N GLY A 83 11.17 -8.61 -20.70
CA GLY A 83 10.39 -7.94 -21.75
C GLY A 83 9.72 -6.65 -21.30
N LEU A 84 9.95 -6.18 -20.06
CA LEU A 84 9.31 -4.99 -19.52
C LEU A 84 10.12 -3.72 -19.80
N PRO A 85 9.56 -2.75 -20.54
CA PRO A 85 10.20 -1.45 -20.69
C PRO A 85 10.14 -0.68 -19.37
N ILE A 86 11.30 -0.23 -18.88
CA ILE A 86 11.40 0.57 -17.66
C ILE A 86 12.10 1.90 -17.94
N SER A 87 11.81 2.90 -17.09
CA SER A 87 12.53 4.16 -17.06
C SER A 87 13.21 4.34 -15.71
N PHE A 88 14.34 5.06 -15.68
CA PHE A 88 14.96 5.45 -14.44
C PHE A 88 15.44 6.91 -14.44
N GLY A 89 15.52 7.48 -13.24
CA GLY A 89 16.20 8.74 -12.95
C GLY A 89 17.34 8.48 -11.98
N LEU A 90 18.54 8.98 -12.29
CA LEU A 90 19.71 8.92 -11.44
C LEU A 90 19.97 10.32 -10.84
N SER A 91 20.03 10.41 -9.51
CA SER A 91 20.33 11.64 -8.78
C SER A 91 20.85 11.32 -7.38
N GLN A 92 21.11 12.36 -6.56
CA GLN A 92 21.63 12.21 -5.20
C GLN A 92 20.59 11.74 -4.17
N ASN A 93 19.29 11.80 -4.48
CA ASN A 93 18.25 11.45 -3.52
C ASN A 93 16.98 10.88 -4.19
N LYS A 94 16.12 10.26 -3.36
CA LYS A 94 14.92 9.56 -3.81
C LYS A 94 13.89 10.47 -4.49
N VAL A 95 13.72 11.69 -3.98
CA VAL A 95 12.71 12.63 -4.52
C VAL A 95 13.08 13.05 -5.93
N VAL A 96 14.29 13.50 -6.16
CA VAL A 96 14.75 13.96 -7.48
C VAL A 96 14.81 12.80 -8.46
N SER A 97 15.31 11.61 -8.04
CA SER A 97 15.30 10.40 -8.87
C SER A 97 13.89 10.02 -9.32
N LYS A 98 12.89 10.12 -8.42
CA LYS A 98 11.49 9.82 -8.76
C LYS A 98 10.92 10.80 -9.79
N VAL A 99 11.18 12.09 -9.62
CA VAL A 99 10.76 13.12 -10.58
C VAL A 99 11.44 12.91 -11.92
N ALA A 100 12.78 12.72 -11.93
CA ALA A 100 13.56 12.47 -13.14
C ALA A 100 13.08 11.20 -13.87
N THR A 101 12.74 10.12 -13.14
CA THR A 101 12.11 8.93 -13.72
C THR A 101 10.78 9.27 -14.41
N GLY A 102 9.97 10.14 -13.79
CA GLY A 102 8.71 10.61 -14.35
C GLY A 102 8.88 11.37 -15.68
N GLU A 103 9.87 12.25 -15.72
CA GLU A 103 10.21 13.04 -16.94
C GLU A 103 10.89 12.18 -18.01
N ALA A 104 11.57 11.11 -17.63
CA ALA A 104 12.20 10.16 -18.55
C ALA A 104 11.20 9.18 -19.19
N LYS A 105 9.96 9.06 -18.71
CA LYS A 105 8.95 8.16 -19.30
C LYS A 105 8.49 8.63 -20.69
N PRO A 106 8.17 7.70 -21.61
CA PRO A 106 8.27 6.25 -21.52
C PRO A 106 9.66 5.73 -21.91
N ASN A 107 10.02 4.55 -21.37
CA ASN A 107 11.16 3.72 -21.78
C ASN A 107 12.48 4.48 -22.01
N ASN A 108 12.82 5.41 -21.14
CA ASN A 108 14.00 6.27 -21.25
C ASN A 108 14.69 6.42 -19.88
N GLN A 109 15.76 7.20 -19.83
CA GLN A 109 16.59 7.42 -18.65
C GLN A 109 17.03 8.86 -18.56
N MET A 110 17.23 9.35 -17.34
CA MET A 110 17.65 10.71 -17.07
C MET A 110 18.65 10.75 -15.91
N LYS A 111 19.67 11.58 -16.03
CA LYS A 111 20.63 11.86 -14.97
C LYS A 111 20.53 13.32 -14.57
N ILE A 112 20.48 13.56 -13.28
CA ILE A 112 20.59 14.90 -12.70
C ILE A 112 21.91 14.95 -11.95
N ASP A 113 22.78 15.84 -12.38
CA ASP A 113 24.10 15.99 -11.78
C ASP A 113 24.00 16.68 -10.40
N LEU A 114 24.96 16.39 -9.54
CA LEU A 114 25.06 16.97 -8.20
C LEU A 114 25.05 18.50 -8.25
N GLY A 115 24.18 19.10 -7.46
CA GLY A 115 24.00 20.56 -7.37
C GLY A 115 22.99 21.14 -8.35
N LEU A 116 22.49 20.37 -9.32
CA LEU A 116 21.48 20.81 -10.29
C LEU A 116 20.06 20.41 -9.90
N GLU A 117 19.85 19.78 -8.73
CA GLU A 117 18.56 19.25 -8.30
C GLU A 117 17.48 20.33 -8.23
N LYS A 118 17.81 21.46 -7.63
CA LYS A 118 16.90 22.60 -7.48
C LYS A 118 16.53 23.22 -8.83
N GLU A 119 17.50 23.42 -9.70
CA GLU A 119 17.30 23.99 -11.04
C GLU A 119 16.47 23.06 -11.93
N PHE A 120 16.73 21.75 -11.87
CA PHE A 120 15.95 20.74 -12.57
C PHE A 120 14.48 20.76 -12.16
N LEU A 121 14.19 20.89 -10.87
CA LEU A 121 12.84 20.88 -10.34
C LEU A 121 12.07 22.17 -10.65
N ALA A 122 12.75 23.33 -10.69
CA ALA A 122 12.15 24.66 -10.76
C ALA A 122 11.05 24.81 -11.82
N PRO A 123 11.28 24.50 -13.11
CA PRO A 123 10.30 24.73 -14.16
C PRO A 123 9.11 23.74 -14.13
N LEU A 124 9.18 22.69 -13.31
CA LEU A 124 8.18 21.63 -13.31
C LEU A 124 6.91 22.06 -12.58
N HIS A 125 5.78 21.56 -13.07
CA HIS A 125 4.49 21.75 -12.42
C HIS A 125 4.48 21.14 -11.02
N ILE A 126 3.88 21.82 -10.03
CA ILE A 126 3.89 21.41 -8.61
C ILE A 126 3.34 20.01 -8.36
N ARG A 127 2.44 19.49 -9.20
CA ARG A 127 1.92 18.11 -9.12
C ARG A 127 2.98 17.03 -9.37
N LYS A 128 4.14 17.40 -9.96
CA LYS A 128 5.26 16.46 -10.15
C LYS A 128 6.02 16.20 -8.85
N LEU A 129 5.88 17.09 -7.87
CA LEU A 129 6.57 16.95 -6.61
C LEU A 129 5.94 15.81 -5.77
N PRO A 130 6.69 14.77 -5.37
CA PRO A 130 6.21 13.74 -4.48
C PRO A 130 5.62 14.33 -3.20
N SER A 131 4.53 13.77 -2.69
CA SER A 131 3.67 14.25 -1.59
C SER A 131 2.71 15.40 -1.89
N VAL A 132 2.68 15.95 -3.08
CA VAL A 132 1.62 16.86 -3.52
C VAL A 132 0.50 16.06 -4.19
N GLY A 133 -0.48 15.62 -3.38
CA GLY A 133 -1.71 14.97 -3.87
C GLY A 133 -2.80 16.00 -4.22
N GLU A 134 -3.96 15.55 -4.70
CA GLU A 134 -5.05 16.42 -5.16
C GLU A 134 -5.49 17.47 -4.11
N LYS A 135 -5.61 17.09 -2.83
CA LYS A 135 -6.00 18.03 -1.77
C LYS A 135 -4.95 19.12 -1.55
N THR A 136 -3.69 18.72 -1.48
CA THR A 136 -2.57 19.66 -1.31
C THR A 136 -2.43 20.54 -2.52
N TYR A 137 -2.56 19.97 -3.72
CA TYR A 137 -2.55 20.73 -4.96
C TYR A 137 -3.68 21.77 -5.00
N GLY A 138 -4.91 21.39 -4.64
CA GLY A 138 -6.03 22.34 -4.60
C GLY A 138 -5.75 23.55 -3.70
N LEU A 139 -5.16 23.33 -2.52
CA LEU A 139 -4.79 24.43 -1.63
C LEU A 139 -3.66 25.29 -2.21
N LEU A 140 -2.59 24.66 -2.73
CA LEU A 140 -1.49 25.37 -3.38
C LEU A 140 -1.96 26.18 -4.60
N SER A 141 -2.83 25.61 -5.42
CA SER A 141 -3.41 26.27 -6.58
C SER A 141 -4.26 27.49 -6.20
N ASN A 142 -5.03 27.40 -5.10
CA ASN A 142 -5.78 28.54 -4.57
C ASN A 142 -4.87 29.67 -4.06
N MET A 143 -3.62 29.34 -3.67
CA MET A 143 -2.57 30.32 -3.31
C MET A 143 -1.81 30.85 -4.53
N GLY A 144 -2.19 30.44 -5.77
CA GLY A 144 -1.47 30.82 -7.00
C GLY A 144 -0.19 30.02 -7.27
N VAL A 145 0.09 28.96 -6.48
CA VAL A 145 1.29 28.14 -6.63
C VAL A 145 1.04 27.02 -7.62
N THR A 146 1.64 27.15 -8.81
CA THR A 146 1.48 26.18 -9.92
C THR A 146 2.77 25.46 -10.30
N THR A 147 3.93 26.06 -10.02
CA THR A 147 5.25 25.52 -10.31
C THR A 147 6.04 25.21 -9.03
N ILE A 148 7.04 24.35 -9.14
CA ILE A 148 7.96 24.08 -8.04
C ILE A 148 8.82 25.30 -7.74
N GLN A 149 9.19 26.10 -8.75
CA GLN A 149 9.93 27.34 -8.56
C GLN A 149 9.20 28.29 -7.60
N THR A 150 7.90 28.47 -7.76
CA THR A 150 7.12 29.32 -6.85
C THR A 150 7.27 28.86 -5.39
N VAL A 151 7.27 27.54 -5.14
CA VAL A 151 7.50 26.99 -3.79
C VAL A 151 8.93 27.26 -3.31
N GLN A 152 9.92 27.19 -4.20
CA GLN A 152 11.34 27.47 -3.86
C GLN A 152 11.56 28.92 -3.42
N GLU A 153 10.76 29.84 -3.95
CA GLU A 153 10.83 31.27 -3.68
C GLU A 153 10.04 31.68 -2.43
N LEU A 154 9.07 30.87 -1.99
CA LEU A 154 8.27 31.13 -0.80
C LEU A 154 9.08 30.92 0.48
N PRO A 155 8.88 31.78 1.52
CA PRO A 155 9.39 31.53 2.85
C PRO A 155 8.87 30.21 3.43
N LEU A 156 9.75 29.47 4.12
CA LEU A 156 9.37 28.20 4.76
C LEU A 156 8.20 28.38 5.72
N GLU A 157 8.21 29.46 6.51
CA GLU A 157 7.21 29.78 7.53
C GLU A 157 5.79 29.91 6.95
N MET A 158 5.69 30.39 5.72
CA MET A 158 4.40 30.52 5.02
C MET A 158 3.81 29.14 4.71
N LEU A 159 4.64 28.21 4.25
CA LEU A 159 4.20 26.83 3.97
C LEU A 159 3.94 26.04 5.26
N GLU A 160 4.74 26.25 6.31
CA GLU A 160 4.48 25.63 7.62
C GLU A 160 3.19 26.15 8.25
N SER A 161 2.88 27.43 8.11
CA SER A 161 1.61 28.00 8.58
C SER A 161 0.40 27.40 7.86
N ALA A 162 0.50 27.15 6.55
CA ALA A 162 -0.60 26.62 5.74
C ALA A 162 -0.78 25.09 5.86
N PHE A 163 0.30 24.34 6.02
CA PHE A 163 0.32 22.88 5.91
C PHE A 163 0.97 22.16 7.11
N GLY A 164 1.45 22.87 8.13
CA GLY A 164 2.18 22.29 9.25
C GLY A 164 3.49 21.62 8.82
N LEU A 165 3.86 20.52 9.46
CA LEU A 165 5.06 19.74 9.11
C LEU A 165 5.08 19.26 7.66
N HIS A 166 3.92 19.10 7.05
CA HIS A 166 3.82 18.75 5.64
C HIS A 166 4.31 19.88 4.74
N GLY A 167 4.06 21.12 5.10
CA GLY A 167 4.58 22.32 4.41
C GLY A 167 6.11 22.34 4.38
N ARG A 168 6.74 22.02 5.51
CA ARG A 168 8.21 21.86 5.59
C ARG A 168 8.71 20.80 4.62
N THR A 169 8.03 19.64 4.59
CA THR A 169 8.38 18.55 3.67
C THR A 169 8.27 18.98 2.20
N ILE A 170 7.21 19.70 1.83
CA ILE A 170 7.03 20.22 0.48
C ILE A 170 8.15 21.20 0.12
N TRP A 171 8.46 22.11 1.02
CA TRP A 171 9.52 23.10 0.81
C TRP A 171 10.90 22.46 0.61
N MET A 172 11.28 21.54 1.51
CA MET A 172 12.56 20.81 1.40
C MET A 172 12.66 20.06 0.07
N ARG A 173 11.61 19.34 -0.30
CA ARG A 173 11.56 18.59 -1.56
C ARG A 173 11.61 19.50 -2.78
N ALA A 174 10.99 20.67 -2.73
CA ALA A 174 11.09 21.67 -3.78
C ALA A 174 12.51 22.21 -3.93
N GLN A 175 13.26 22.34 -2.83
CA GLN A 175 14.70 22.70 -2.88
C GLN A 175 15.59 21.55 -3.38
N GLY A 176 15.04 20.37 -3.70
CA GLY A 176 15.80 19.20 -4.09
C GLY A 176 16.42 18.44 -2.92
N LEU A 177 15.99 18.72 -1.69
CA LEU A 177 16.54 18.15 -0.46
C LEU A 177 15.69 16.97 0.02
N ASP A 178 16.30 15.79 0.13
CA ASP A 178 15.69 14.60 0.73
C ASP A 178 16.79 13.71 1.33
N ASN A 179 16.79 13.61 2.64
CA ASN A 179 17.76 12.80 3.39
C ASN A 179 17.16 11.45 3.80
N SER A 180 16.02 11.04 3.23
CA SER A 180 15.41 9.76 3.57
C SER A 180 16.28 8.60 3.10
N PRO A 181 16.67 7.69 4.02
CA PRO A 181 17.49 6.53 3.65
C PRO A 181 16.70 5.53 2.80
N LEU A 182 17.41 4.65 2.08
CA LEU A 182 16.79 3.46 1.54
C LEU A 182 16.47 2.49 2.68
N VAL A 183 15.24 1.98 2.68
CA VAL A 183 14.81 1.00 3.67
C VAL A 183 14.45 -0.30 2.96
N PRO A 184 15.39 -1.27 2.93
CA PRO A 184 15.22 -2.52 2.19
C PRO A 184 14.03 -3.37 2.64
N PHE A 185 13.68 -3.27 3.92
CA PHE A 185 12.61 -4.04 4.52
C PHE A 185 11.85 -3.25 5.58
N HIS A 186 10.53 -3.31 5.51
CA HIS A 186 9.64 -2.75 6.53
C HIS A 186 8.75 -3.84 7.12
N GLU A 187 8.76 -3.96 8.44
CA GLU A 187 7.78 -4.80 9.11
C GLU A 187 6.38 -4.23 8.94
N ARG A 188 5.42 -5.12 8.67
CA ARG A 188 4.01 -4.73 8.64
C ARG A 188 3.54 -4.24 10.00
N LYS A 189 3.03 -3.03 10.06
CA LYS A 189 2.42 -2.43 11.26
C LYS A 189 0.96 -2.84 11.42
N SER A 190 0.29 -3.17 10.32
CA SER A 190 -1.12 -3.58 10.30
C SER A 190 -1.42 -4.46 9.08
N ILE A 191 -2.50 -5.25 9.19
CA ILE A 191 -3.14 -5.94 8.07
C ILE A 191 -4.62 -5.61 8.08
N SER A 192 -5.21 -5.38 6.92
CA SER A 192 -6.62 -5.03 6.81
C SER A 192 -7.25 -5.58 5.55
N THR A 193 -8.56 -5.76 5.61
CA THR A 193 -9.38 -6.04 4.44
C THR A 193 -10.65 -5.23 4.50
N GLU A 194 -11.08 -4.70 3.35
CA GLU A 194 -12.29 -3.89 3.23
C GLU A 194 -13.09 -4.37 2.01
N ARG A 195 -14.41 -4.29 2.10
CA ARG A 195 -15.30 -4.62 1.01
C ARG A 195 -16.33 -3.51 0.79
N THR A 196 -16.32 -2.97 -0.42
CA THR A 196 -17.39 -2.13 -0.93
C THR A 196 -18.44 -3.03 -1.59
N TYR A 197 -19.70 -2.87 -1.22
CA TYR A 197 -20.81 -3.60 -1.83
C TYR A 197 -21.21 -2.97 -3.17
N GLY A 198 -21.63 -3.80 -4.12
CA GLY A 198 -22.15 -3.32 -5.40
C GLY A 198 -23.51 -2.60 -5.26
N LYS A 199 -24.30 -3.01 -4.26
CA LYS A 199 -25.50 -2.31 -3.78
C LYS A 199 -25.38 -2.14 -2.29
N ASP A 200 -25.59 -0.93 -1.81
CA ASP A 200 -25.58 -0.59 -0.39
C ASP A 200 -26.68 -1.40 0.33
N THR A 201 -26.42 -1.83 1.55
CA THR A 201 -27.30 -2.80 2.26
C THR A 201 -27.47 -2.50 3.73
N THR A 202 -28.61 -2.94 4.29
CA THR A 202 -28.88 -2.99 5.74
C THR A 202 -28.99 -4.43 6.25
N ASP A 203 -28.74 -5.40 5.38
CA ASP A 203 -28.80 -6.82 5.73
C ASP A 203 -27.70 -7.19 6.74
N MET A 204 -28.10 -7.28 8.01
CA MET A 204 -27.20 -7.56 9.13
C MET A 204 -26.51 -8.91 8.99
N ILE A 205 -27.23 -9.93 8.50
CA ILE A 205 -26.66 -11.27 8.32
C ILE A 205 -25.53 -11.21 7.30
N LYS A 206 -25.76 -10.56 6.18
CA LYS A 206 -24.75 -10.37 5.12
C LYS A 206 -23.54 -9.56 5.61
N LEU A 207 -23.78 -8.51 6.40
CA LEU A 207 -22.72 -7.65 6.95
C LEU A 207 -21.87 -8.43 7.96
N GLU A 208 -22.49 -9.11 8.92
CA GLU A 208 -21.80 -9.94 9.92
C GLU A 208 -21.03 -11.09 9.27
N THR A 209 -21.65 -11.83 8.35
CA THR A 209 -21.00 -12.92 7.60
C THR A 209 -19.75 -12.43 6.88
N THR A 210 -19.84 -11.25 6.24
CA THR A 210 -18.70 -10.62 5.57
C THR A 210 -17.58 -10.27 6.56
N LEU A 211 -17.90 -9.65 7.69
CA LEU A 211 -16.95 -9.27 8.71
C LEU A 211 -16.27 -10.49 9.36
N PHE A 212 -17.04 -11.58 9.62
CA PHE A 212 -16.47 -12.81 10.19
C PHE A 212 -15.47 -13.46 9.24
N ALA A 213 -15.83 -13.57 7.97
CA ALA A 213 -14.92 -14.11 6.97
C ALA A 213 -13.65 -13.24 6.81
N MET A 214 -13.77 -11.90 6.92
CA MET A 214 -12.61 -11.00 6.96
C MET A 214 -11.74 -11.26 8.19
N ALA A 215 -12.35 -11.36 9.37
CA ALA A 215 -11.64 -11.59 10.62
C ALA A 215 -10.88 -12.91 10.60
N GLU A 216 -11.51 -14.01 10.15
CA GLU A 216 -10.88 -15.32 10.00
C GLU A 216 -9.71 -15.30 9.01
N ASN A 217 -9.90 -14.66 7.86
CA ASN A 217 -8.86 -14.56 6.85
C ASN A 217 -7.63 -13.78 7.38
N LEU A 218 -7.85 -12.64 8.05
CA LEU A 218 -6.77 -11.88 8.63
C LEU A 218 -6.06 -12.63 9.77
N ALA A 219 -6.80 -13.36 10.61
CA ALA A 219 -6.22 -14.19 11.67
C ALA A 219 -5.36 -15.33 11.09
N TYR A 220 -5.84 -15.99 10.03
CA TYR A 220 -5.05 -16.97 9.28
C TYR A 220 -3.77 -16.37 8.70
N GLN A 221 -3.83 -15.16 8.10
CA GLN A 221 -2.64 -14.47 7.59
C GLN A 221 -1.64 -14.16 8.71
N LEU A 222 -2.10 -13.74 9.90
CA LEU A 222 -1.23 -13.53 11.06
C LEU A 222 -0.51 -14.82 11.46
N ARG A 223 -1.26 -15.91 11.64
CA ARG A 223 -0.68 -17.21 12.03
C ARG A 223 0.31 -17.74 11.00
N ARG A 224 -0.01 -17.62 9.69
CA ARG A 224 0.91 -17.99 8.60
C ARG A 224 2.21 -17.20 8.63
N ALA A 225 2.18 -15.95 9.08
CA ALA A 225 3.34 -15.07 9.20
C ALA A 225 4.04 -15.16 10.58
N ASN A 226 3.59 -16.04 11.49
CA ASN A 226 4.01 -16.09 12.90
C ASN A 226 3.90 -14.73 13.59
N LYS A 227 2.77 -14.07 13.42
CA LYS A 227 2.49 -12.74 13.97
C LYS A 227 1.21 -12.76 14.81
N MET A 228 1.11 -11.81 15.72
CA MET A 228 -0.07 -11.56 16.56
C MET A 228 -0.46 -10.09 16.47
N THR A 229 -1.74 -9.80 16.74
CA THR A 229 -2.24 -8.43 16.80
C THR A 229 -2.55 -8.01 18.23
N GLY A 230 -2.28 -6.75 18.57
CA GLY A 230 -2.66 -6.14 19.85
C GLY A 230 -3.83 -5.16 19.75
N CYS A 231 -4.40 -4.97 18.56
CA CYS A 231 -5.54 -4.07 18.38
C CYS A 231 -6.40 -4.48 17.19
N VAL A 232 -7.70 -4.53 17.40
CA VAL A 232 -8.71 -4.82 16.38
C VAL A 232 -9.51 -3.56 16.10
N SER A 233 -9.77 -3.28 14.83
CA SER A 233 -10.55 -2.14 14.39
C SER A 233 -11.57 -2.56 13.34
N VAL A 234 -12.79 -2.06 13.46
CA VAL A 234 -13.87 -2.22 12.48
C VAL A 234 -14.18 -0.87 11.86
N LYS A 235 -14.35 -0.86 10.54
CA LYS A 235 -14.70 0.31 9.75
C LYS A 235 -16.05 0.10 9.07
N ILE A 236 -16.89 1.13 9.09
CA ILE A 236 -18.15 1.21 8.34
C ILE A 236 -18.12 2.48 7.50
N ARG A 237 -18.57 2.40 6.26
CA ARG A 237 -18.92 3.55 5.45
C ARG A 237 -20.37 3.45 5.03
N TYR A 238 -21.14 4.48 5.33
CA TYR A 238 -22.53 4.59 4.93
C TYR A 238 -22.69 5.07 3.48
N SER A 239 -23.91 5.04 2.97
CA SER A 239 -24.26 5.50 1.61
C SER A 239 -24.01 7.00 1.39
N ASP A 240 -23.96 7.81 2.45
CA ASP A 240 -23.57 9.23 2.44
C ASP A 240 -22.06 9.44 2.36
N PHE A 241 -21.26 8.37 2.21
CA PHE A 241 -19.80 8.32 2.19
C PHE A 241 -19.12 8.71 3.51
N LYS A 242 -19.86 8.97 4.57
CA LYS A 242 -19.26 9.16 5.90
C LYS A 242 -18.73 7.83 6.43
N THR A 243 -17.50 7.87 6.92
CA THR A 243 -16.78 6.69 7.41
C THR A 243 -16.58 6.79 8.90
N TYR A 244 -16.90 5.71 9.60
CA TYR A 244 -16.72 5.57 11.04
C TYR A 244 -15.85 4.36 11.32
N THR A 245 -15.01 4.48 12.34
CA THR A 245 -14.09 3.41 12.75
C THR A 245 -14.12 3.32 14.26
N LYS A 246 -14.18 2.10 14.78
CA LYS A 246 -14.05 1.81 16.20
C LYS A 246 -13.00 0.74 16.42
N GLN A 247 -12.19 0.91 17.44
CA GLN A 247 -11.09 -0.01 17.74
C GLN A 247 -11.04 -0.37 19.23
N LYS A 248 -10.45 -1.53 19.53
CA LYS A 248 -10.22 -2.01 20.88
C LYS A 248 -8.86 -2.70 20.95
N ARG A 249 -8.09 -2.39 21.99
CA ARG A 249 -6.87 -3.09 22.31
C ARG A 249 -7.20 -4.43 22.95
N VAL A 250 -6.37 -5.42 22.68
CA VAL A 250 -6.47 -6.77 23.21
C VAL A 250 -5.07 -7.28 23.57
N PRO A 251 -4.95 -8.25 24.48
CA PRO A 251 -3.72 -9.02 24.60
C PRO A 251 -3.31 -9.57 23.25
N TYR A 252 -2.02 -9.65 22.97
CA TYR A 252 -1.52 -10.12 21.70
C TYR A 252 -2.04 -11.51 21.36
N THR A 253 -2.76 -11.63 20.27
CA THR A 253 -3.40 -12.87 19.84
C THR A 253 -3.53 -12.98 18.32
N SER A 254 -3.64 -14.20 17.82
CA SER A 254 -4.07 -14.53 16.44
C SER A 254 -5.22 -15.54 16.44
N ALA A 255 -5.88 -15.71 17.61
CA ALA A 255 -6.91 -16.71 17.83
C ALA A 255 -8.29 -16.24 17.35
N ASP A 256 -8.91 -17.00 16.46
CA ASP A 256 -10.22 -16.66 15.87
C ASP A 256 -11.32 -16.53 16.94
N HIS A 257 -11.28 -17.36 18.01
CA HIS A 257 -12.31 -17.33 19.06
C HIS A 257 -12.28 -16.05 19.90
N VAL A 258 -11.17 -15.30 19.89
CA VAL A 258 -11.04 -13.97 20.50
C VAL A 258 -11.39 -12.88 19.50
N LEU A 259 -10.84 -12.98 18.29
CA LEU A 259 -10.91 -11.90 17.31
C LEU A 259 -12.28 -11.78 16.65
N VAL A 260 -12.95 -12.90 16.32
CA VAL A 260 -14.26 -12.87 15.63
C VAL A 260 -15.38 -12.29 16.52
N PRO A 261 -15.55 -12.71 17.78
CA PRO A 261 -16.53 -12.08 18.68
C PRO A 261 -16.27 -10.60 18.91
N LEU A 262 -15.00 -10.20 19.01
CA LEU A 262 -14.63 -8.80 19.18
C LEU A 262 -15.00 -7.96 17.95
N VAL A 263 -14.81 -8.47 16.74
CA VAL A 263 -15.25 -7.80 15.51
C VAL A 263 -16.76 -7.60 15.52
N LYS A 264 -17.52 -8.60 15.98
CA LYS A 264 -18.98 -8.47 16.17
C LYS A 264 -19.35 -7.39 17.17
N GLU A 265 -18.74 -7.39 18.36
CA GLU A 265 -18.95 -6.38 19.40
C GLU A 265 -18.70 -4.97 18.87
N LEU A 266 -17.56 -4.76 18.20
CA LEU A 266 -17.19 -3.48 17.62
C LEU A 266 -18.16 -3.05 16.51
N PHE A 267 -18.58 -3.94 15.65
CA PHE A 267 -19.54 -3.66 14.58
C PHE A 267 -20.88 -3.25 15.16
N THR A 268 -21.44 -4.03 16.09
CA THR A 268 -22.73 -3.74 16.73
C THR A 268 -22.70 -2.38 17.44
N SER A 269 -21.59 -2.07 18.10
CA SER A 269 -21.44 -0.78 18.81
C SER A 269 -21.17 0.41 17.88
N LEU A 270 -20.78 0.18 16.62
CA LEU A 270 -20.49 1.20 15.63
C LEU A 270 -21.71 1.46 14.72
N TYR A 271 -22.53 0.45 14.49
CA TYR A 271 -23.73 0.54 13.67
C TYR A 271 -24.92 1.09 14.49
N ASP A 272 -24.99 2.42 14.60
CA ASP A 272 -26.01 3.14 15.36
C ASP A 272 -27.08 3.81 14.49
N ARG A 273 -26.85 3.87 13.17
CA ARG A 273 -27.70 4.58 12.22
C ARG A 273 -28.50 3.62 11.36
N ARG A 274 -29.79 3.88 11.18
CA ARG A 274 -30.64 3.16 10.23
C ARG A 274 -30.37 3.60 8.79
N MET A 275 -29.09 3.55 8.37
CA MET A 275 -28.66 3.90 7.02
C MET A 275 -28.04 2.71 6.32
N LEU A 276 -28.14 2.70 4.99
CA LEU A 276 -27.49 1.72 4.14
C LEU A 276 -25.96 1.77 4.31
N ILE A 277 -25.34 0.62 4.46
CA ILE A 277 -23.89 0.45 4.52
C ILE A 277 -23.37 0.17 3.11
N ARG A 278 -22.38 0.96 2.72
CA ARG A 278 -21.66 0.87 1.45
C ARG A 278 -20.39 0.04 1.55
N LEU A 279 -19.69 0.11 2.69
CA LEU A 279 -18.42 -0.59 2.91
C LEU A 279 -18.31 -1.03 4.35
N VAL A 280 -17.77 -2.23 4.53
CA VAL A 280 -17.28 -2.71 5.82
C VAL A 280 -15.81 -3.11 5.71
N GLY A 281 -15.08 -3.05 6.82
CA GLY A 281 -13.68 -3.45 6.89
C GLY A 281 -13.26 -3.87 8.28
N VAL A 282 -12.25 -4.75 8.31
CA VAL A 282 -11.56 -5.18 9.53
C VAL A 282 -10.07 -4.85 9.37
N ASN A 283 -9.48 -4.33 10.43
CA ASN A 283 -8.05 -4.04 10.49
C ASN A 283 -7.47 -4.56 11.80
N TYR A 284 -6.35 -5.27 11.71
CA TYR A 284 -5.51 -5.72 12.81
C TYR A 284 -4.23 -4.91 12.81
N SER A 285 -3.91 -4.27 13.94
CA SER A 285 -2.75 -3.39 14.09
C SER A 285 -1.98 -3.73 15.36
N HIS A 286 -0.87 -3.01 15.61
CA HIS A 286 0.09 -3.36 16.65
C HIS A 286 0.55 -4.81 16.48
N ILE A 287 1.03 -5.12 15.27
CA ILE A 287 1.47 -6.46 14.92
C ILE A 287 2.86 -6.68 15.50
N VAL A 288 3.03 -7.80 16.20
CA VAL A 288 4.31 -8.26 16.75
C VAL A 288 4.64 -9.66 16.22
N GLY A 289 5.94 -9.95 16.09
CA GLY A 289 6.42 -11.31 15.87
C GLY A 289 6.33 -12.10 17.17
N GLY A 290 6.07 -13.38 17.09
CA GLY A 290 6.08 -14.27 18.25
C GLY A 290 5.12 -15.44 18.11
N HIS A 291 5.34 -16.42 18.96
CA HIS A 291 4.44 -17.54 19.14
C HIS A 291 3.41 -17.20 20.22
N TYR A 292 2.27 -17.84 20.15
CA TYR A 292 1.22 -17.73 21.14
C TYR A 292 1.79 -18.01 22.55
N GLN A 293 1.63 -17.07 23.46
CA GLN A 293 1.95 -17.29 24.86
C GLN A 293 0.84 -18.15 25.47
N ILE A 294 1.17 -19.36 25.86
CA ILE A 294 0.23 -20.27 26.49
C ILE A 294 -0.15 -19.65 27.83
N ASP A 295 -1.42 -19.35 28.02
CA ASP A 295 -1.97 -19.03 29.32
C ASP A 295 -2.17 -20.36 30.05
N LEU A 296 -1.44 -20.55 31.19
CA LEU A 296 -1.48 -21.77 31.98
C LEU A 296 -2.87 -22.05 32.60
N PHE A 297 -3.77 -21.03 32.56
CA PHE A 297 -5.11 -21.13 33.14
C PHE A 297 -6.22 -21.20 32.08
N ALA A 298 -5.89 -21.11 30.80
CA ALA A 298 -6.83 -21.24 29.70
C ALA A 298 -6.65 -22.59 28.98
N ASP A 299 -7.76 -23.26 28.65
CA ASP A 299 -7.77 -24.53 27.87
C ASP A 299 -7.52 -24.26 26.38
N ASP A 300 -6.51 -23.42 26.09
CA ASP A 300 -6.20 -22.90 24.78
C ASP A 300 -5.45 -23.90 23.88
N GLU A 301 -4.87 -24.97 24.47
CA GLU A 301 -4.06 -25.93 23.72
C GLU A 301 -4.89 -26.65 22.63
N LYS A 302 -6.11 -27.07 22.98
CA LYS A 302 -7.03 -27.74 22.03
C LYS A 302 -7.40 -26.80 20.86
N LEU A 303 -7.64 -25.53 21.17
CA LEU A 303 -7.97 -24.52 20.15
C LEU A 303 -6.77 -24.20 19.27
N LEU A 304 -5.58 -24.13 19.81
CA LEU A 304 -4.34 -23.97 19.05
C LEU A 304 -4.12 -25.12 18.07
N ASN A 305 -4.28 -26.36 18.55
CA ASN A 305 -4.17 -27.56 17.73
C ASN A 305 -5.24 -27.57 16.62
N LEU A 306 -6.46 -27.11 16.92
CA LEU A 306 -7.53 -26.96 15.94
C LEU A 306 -7.13 -25.94 14.86
N TYR A 307 -6.64 -24.74 15.22
CA TYR A 307 -6.22 -23.74 14.26
C TYR A 307 -5.06 -24.21 13.39
N GLN A 308 -4.07 -24.90 13.98
CA GLN A 308 -2.98 -25.48 13.21
C GLN A 308 -3.47 -26.55 12.22
N ALA A 309 -4.44 -27.37 12.62
CA ALA A 309 -5.05 -28.36 11.73
C ALA A 309 -5.83 -27.68 10.59
N MET A 310 -6.65 -26.67 10.91
CA MET A 310 -7.37 -25.85 9.92
C MET A 310 -6.42 -25.17 8.95
N ASP A 311 -5.34 -24.57 9.45
CA ASP A 311 -4.36 -23.86 8.64
C ASP A 311 -3.56 -24.82 7.74
N ARG A 312 -3.27 -26.05 8.18
CA ARG A 312 -2.69 -27.11 7.32
C ARG A 312 -3.60 -27.46 6.15
N VAL A 313 -4.91 -27.59 6.39
CA VAL A 313 -5.88 -27.84 5.31
C VAL A 313 -5.93 -26.67 4.34
N ARG A 314 -6.01 -25.43 4.83
CA ARG A 314 -6.02 -24.21 4.00
C ARG A 314 -4.75 -24.05 3.19
N ASN A 315 -3.58 -24.35 3.77
CA ASN A 315 -2.30 -24.30 3.07
C ASN A 315 -2.21 -25.31 1.93
N ARG A 316 -2.78 -26.50 2.11
CA ARG A 316 -2.74 -27.59 1.11
C ARG A 316 -3.78 -27.45 0.01
N PHE A 317 -4.99 -27.03 0.34
CA PHE A 317 -6.15 -27.05 -0.56
C PHE A 317 -6.67 -25.66 -0.92
N GLY A 318 -6.05 -24.61 -0.41
CA GLY A 318 -6.44 -23.21 -0.62
C GLY A 318 -7.27 -22.63 0.54
N GLU A 319 -7.26 -21.33 0.67
CA GLU A 319 -7.88 -20.60 1.80
C GLU A 319 -9.39 -20.82 1.93
N SER A 320 -10.09 -21.07 0.80
CA SER A 320 -11.53 -21.30 0.77
C SER A 320 -11.94 -22.75 1.05
N SER A 321 -10.99 -23.68 1.22
CA SER A 321 -11.26 -25.10 1.43
C SER A 321 -11.91 -25.39 2.78
N LEU A 322 -11.70 -24.54 3.76
CA LEU A 322 -12.26 -24.67 5.11
C LEU A 322 -12.65 -23.28 5.63
N MET A 323 -13.92 -23.12 5.98
CA MET A 323 -14.48 -21.92 6.58
C MET A 323 -15.51 -22.26 7.65
N ARG A 324 -15.76 -21.34 8.57
CA ARG A 324 -16.84 -21.49 9.55
C ARG A 324 -18.20 -21.33 8.87
N ALA A 325 -19.22 -22.02 9.40
CA ALA A 325 -20.59 -21.88 8.90
C ALA A 325 -21.09 -20.42 8.98
N SER A 326 -20.68 -19.67 10.01
CA SER A 326 -20.99 -18.23 10.16
C SER A 326 -20.39 -17.33 9.07
N ALA A 327 -19.37 -17.81 8.34
CA ALA A 327 -18.74 -17.11 7.22
C ALA A 327 -19.22 -17.61 5.84
N MET A 328 -20.11 -18.62 5.80
CA MET A 328 -20.66 -19.15 4.55
C MET A 328 -21.50 -18.09 3.83
N GLY A 329 -21.31 -17.96 2.53
CA GLY A 329 -21.95 -16.90 1.72
C GLY A 329 -21.07 -15.68 1.45
N ALA A 330 -19.96 -15.55 2.13
CA ALA A 330 -18.95 -14.49 1.87
C ALA A 330 -17.92 -14.93 0.80
N HIS A 331 -18.36 -15.62 -0.25
CA HIS A 331 -17.53 -16.36 -1.21
C HIS A 331 -16.38 -15.64 -1.92
N SER A 332 -16.19 -14.37 -1.75
CA SER A 332 -15.16 -13.58 -2.47
C SER A 332 -14.23 -12.79 -1.57
N ILE A 333 -14.19 -13.10 -0.29
CA ILE A 333 -13.29 -12.45 0.65
C ILE A 333 -11.93 -13.14 0.55
N GLY A 334 -10.88 -12.41 0.28
CA GLY A 334 -9.53 -12.94 0.04
C GLY A 334 -9.09 -12.94 -1.42
N ARG A 335 -10.01 -13.04 -2.39
CA ARG A 335 -9.63 -13.10 -3.82
C ARG A 335 -9.51 -11.76 -4.53
N GLY A 336 -9.85 -10.66 -3.92
CA GLY A 336 -9.89 -9.35 -4.57
C GLY A 336 -9.33 -8.18 -3.78
N GLY A 337 -8.91 -8.40 -2.53
CA GLY A 337 -8.52 -7.31 -1.62
C GLY A 337 -7.02 -7.11 -1.42
N ASN A 338 -6.23 -8.14 -1.62
CA ASN A 338 -4.78 -8.04 -1.51
C ASN A 338 -4.13 -8.69 -2.73
N PRO A 339 -3.62 -7.91 -3.69
CA PRO A 339 -2.89 -8.46 -4.82
C PRO A 339 -1.58 -9.16 -4.42
N PHE A 340 -1.19 -9.07 -3.16
CA PHE A 340 0.07 -9.58 -2.63
C PHE A 340 -0.12 -10.82 -1.77
N ASP A 341 -0.93 -11.76 -2.21
CA ASP A 341 -1.34 -12.99 -1.56
C ASP A 341 -0.20 -13.64 -0.75
N GLY A 342 -0.15 -13.34 0.56
CA GLY A 342 0.75 -13.96 1.53
C GLY A 342 2.22 -13.55 1.52
N GLN A 343 2.70 -12.85 0.53
CA GLN A 343 3.98 -12.14 0.61
C GLN A 343 3.76 -10.84 1.41
N PRO A 344 4.70 -10.39 2.26
CA PRO A 344 4.58 -9.08 2.84
C PRO A 344 4.44 -8.11 1.67
N PRO A 345 3.33 -7.37 1.52
CA PRO A 345 3.32 -6.29 0.57
C PRO A 345 4.37 -5.34 1.08
N ILE A 346 5.44 -5.34 0.38
CA ILE A 346 6.36 -4.28 0.46
C ILE A 346 5.52 -3.09 0.05
N LEU A 347 4.96 -2.35 1.03
CA LEU A 347 4.72 -0.95 0.89
C LEU A 347 3.54 -0.42 0.08
N LEU A 348 2.36 -0.71 0.48
CA LEU A 348 1.33 0.34 0.40
C LEU A 348 1.33 1.25 1.65
N ALA A 349 2.10 0.92 2.69
CA ALA A 349 2.14 1.65 3.95
C ALA A 349 2.86 3.02 3.88
N HIS A 350 3.65 3.29 2.85
CA HIS A 350 4.34 4.57 2.70
C HIS A 350 3.62 5.63 1.86
N ARG A 351 2.38 5.39 1.42
CA ARG A 351 1.58 6.46 0.81
C ARG A 351 0.95 7.44 1.80
N GLN A 352 1.23 7.28 3.11
CA GLN A 352 0.72 8.16 4.17
C GLN A 352 1.85 8.59 5.11
N GLN A 353 2.83 9.26 4.60
CA GLN A 353 3.61 10.21 5.40
C GLN A 353 4.00 11.37 4.52
#